data_6f37c538563bc90a06b21c04c046e78b
#
_entry.id   6f37c538563bc90a06b21c04c046e78b
#
_cell.length_a   1.000
_cell.length_b   1.000
_cell.length_c   1.000
_cell.angle_alpha   90.00
_cell.angle_beta   90.00
_cell.angle_gamma   90.00
#
_symmetry.space_group_name_H-M   'P 1'
#
loop_
_entity.id
_entity.type
_entity.pdbx_description
1 polymer ?
#
loop_
_entity_poly.entity_id
_entity_poly.type
_entity_poly.pdbx_seq_one_letter_code
_entity_poly.pdbx_strand_id
1 'polypeptide(L)'
;NYKKDVAFFGGTFTGISLKLQKEYLETVYEYIKKGLIDGIRLSTRPDCINREIVEQLKKYGVTSVELGVQSLDERVLKATARYYPVEVVAEACKRLKQYGIELGIQLMIGLPEATLESDYLTALKALEMQPDVARIYPTLVIKNTKLEDMFLKGEYYALSIEEAVERTRKIYTLLELNGVNVIRVGLQPSEDLRED
;
A
#
# COMPACT_ATOMS: atom_id res chain seq x y z
N ASN A 1 21.58 -17.26 0.96
CA ASN A 1 20.93 -17.15 -0.35
C ASN A 1 19.97 -15.96 -0.27
N TYR A 2 20.15 -14.98 -1.16
CA TYR A 2 19.21 -13.86 -1.30
C TYR A 2 18.01 -14.32 -2.12
N LYS A 3 16.79 -14.00 -1.65
CA LYS A 3 15.56 -14.23 -2.38
C LYS A 3 15.50 -13.28 -3.58
N LYS A 4 15.18 -13.79 -4.76
CA LYS A 4 15.11 -13.04 -6.01
C LYS A 4 13.64 -12.94 -6.43
N ASP A 5 13.02 -11.80 -6.22
CA ASP A 5 11.63 -11.56 -6.60
C ASP A 5 11.55 -10.55 -7.76
N VAL A 6 10.60 -10.75 -8.66
CA VAL A 6 10.17 -9.70 -9.59
C VAL A 6 9.06 -8.90 -8.91
N ALA A 7 9.15 -7.58 -9.00
CA ALA A 7 8.20 -6.69 -8.36
C ALA A 7 7.47 -5.79 -9.36
N PHE A 8 6.13 -5.80 -9.32
CA PHE A 8 5.27 -4.89 -10.07
C PHE A 8 4.77 -3.78 -9.15
N PHE A 9 5.39 -2.60 -9.26
CA PHE A 9 5.05 -1.41 -8.50
C PHE A 9 4.72 -0.22 -9.41
N GLY A 10 4.20 0.85 -8.83
CA GLY A 10 3.91 2.09 -9.54
C GLY A 10 2.45 2.30 -9.90
N GLY A 11 1.55 1.44 -9.40
CA GLY A 11 0.13 1.60 -9.65
C GLY A 11 -0.71 0.49 -9.05
N THR A 12 -1.91 0.32 -9.58
CA THR A 12 -2.86 -0.72 -9.15
C THR A 12 -2.75 -1.91 -10.12
N PHE A 13 -1.85 -2.85 -9.83
CA PHE A 13 -1.62 -3.99 -10.73
C PHE A 13 -2.91 -4.75 -11.07
N THR A 14 -3.72 -5.07 -10.09
CA THR A 14 -4.97 -5.81 -10.31
C THR A 14 -6.12 -4.94 -10.85
N GLY A 15 -5.89 -3.64 -11.04
CA GLY A 15 -6.81 -2.71 -11.70
C GLY A 15 -6.66 -2.64 -13.21
N ILE A 16 -5.60 -3.20 -13.80
CA ILE A 16 -5.45 -3.32 -15.24
C ILE A 16 -6.27 -4.51 -15.78
N SER A 17 -6.44 -4.61 -17.09
CA SER A 17 -7.23 -5.71 -17.68
C SER A 17 -6.69 -7.09 -17.30
N LEU A 18 -7.57 -8.06 -17.07
CA LEU A 18 -7.19 -9.45 -16.75
C LEU A 18 -6.23 -10.06 -17.77
N LYS A 19 -6.42 -9.73 -19.05
CA LYS A 19 -5.53 -10.18 -20.12
C LYS A 19 -4.10 -9.71 -19.91
N LEU A 20 -3.92 -8.43 -19.59
CA LEU A 20 -2.60 -7.84 -19.39
C LEU A 20 -1.96 -8.31 -18.07
N GLN A 21 -2.75 -8.45 -17.00
CA GLN A 21 -2.27 -9.08 -15.75
C GLN A 21 -1.70 -10.48 -16.05
N LYS A 22 -2.47 -11.29 -16.79
CA LYS A 22 -2.09 -12.65 -17.12
C LYS A 22 -0.79 -12.68 -17.94
N GLU A 23 -0.68 -11.85 -18.96
CA GLU A 23 0.51 -11.75 -19.81
C GLU A 23 1.79 -11.45 -18.98
N TYR A 24 1.72 -10.48 -18.10
CA TYR A 24 2.85 -10.14 -17.22
C TYR A 24 3.18 -11.27 -16.23
N LEU A 25 2.16 -11.85 -15.59
CA LEU A 25 2.35 -12.94 -14.65
C LEU A 25 2.88 -14.21 -15.31
N GLU A 26 2.37 -14.59 -16.49
CA GLU A 26 2.85 -15.76 -17.25
C GLU A 26 4.32 -15.59 -17.64
N THR A 27 4.69 -14.38 -18.11
CA THR A 27 6.08 -14.10 -18.49
C THR A 27 7.04 -14.36 -17.31
N VAL A 28 6.73 -13.85 -16.12
CA VAL A 28 7.59 -14.04 -14.95
C VAL A 28 7.54 -15.49 -14.45
N TYR A 29 6.37 -16.12 -14.52
CA TYR A 29 6.19 -17.50 -14.05
C TYR A 29 7.06 -18.52 -14.77
N GLU A 30 7.39 -18.28 -16.06
CA GLU A 30 8.34 -19.10 -16.80
C GLU A 30 9.75 -19.09 -16.19
N TYR A 31 10.15 -17.96 -15.59
CA TYR A 31 11.44 -17.85 -14.87
C TYR A 31 11.39 -18.49 -13.49
N ILE A 32 10.24 -18.45 -12.82
CA ILE A 32 10.02 -19.18 -11.56
C ILE A 32 10.15 -20.69 -11.82
N LYS A 33 9.51 -21.22 -12.86
CA LYS A 33 9.61 -22.65 -13.22
C LYS A 33 11.04 -23.10 -13.52
N LYS A 34 11.89 -22.20 -14.02
CA LYS A 34 13.31 -22.45 -14.28
C LYS A 34 14.18 -22.31 -13.02
N GLY A 35 13.61 -21.95 -11.87
CA GLY A 35 14.37 -21.72 -10.63
C GLY A 35 15.28 -20.49 -10.67
N LEU A 36 15.05 -19.54 -11.56
CA LEU A 36 15.83 -18.30 -11.69
C LEU A 36 15.31 -17.18 -10.78
N ILE A 37 14.03 -17.24 -10.44
CA ILE A 37 13.29 -16.27 -9.62
C ILE A 37 12.49 -17.06 -8.58
N ASP A 38 12.40 -16.54 -7.35
CA ASP A 38 11.75 -17.20 -6.23
C ASP A 38 10.26 -16.84 -6.11
N GLY A 39 9.84 -15.66 -6.61
CA GLY A 39 8.45 -15.23 -6.54
C GLY A 39 8.15 -13.91 -7.22
N ILE A 40 6.92 -13.49 -7.08
CA ILE A 40 6.40 -12.21 -7.58
C ILE A 40 5.86 -11.42 -6.40
N ARG A 41 6.20 -10.13 -6.36
CA ARG A 41 5.62 -9.14 -5.44
C ARG A 41 4.88 -8.09 -6.26
N LEU A 42 3.77 -7.59 -5.74
CA LEU A 42 3.05 -6.51 -6.42
C LEU A 42 2.33 -5.61 -5.43
N SER A 43 2.00 -4.39 -5.90
CA SER A 43 1.15 -3.47 -5.15
C SER A 43 -0.18 -3.25 -5.88
N THR A 44 -1.24 -3.13 -5.10
CA THR A 44 -2.56 -2.88 -5.65
C THR A 44 -3.50 -2.25 -4.62
N ARG A 45 -4.73 -1.88 -5.07
CA ARG A 45 -5.78 -1.36 -4.22
C ARG A 45 -6.62 -2.49 -3.63
N PRO A 46 -7.14 -2.32 -2.39
CA PRO A 46 -8.00 -3.33 -1.76
C PRO A 46 -9.27 -3.66 -2.57
N ASP A 47 -9.91 -2.64 -3.16
CA ASP A 47 -11.14 -2.79 -3.96
C ASP A 47 -10.92 -3.51 -5.32
N CYS A 48 -9.66 -3.77 -5.68
CA CYS A 48 -9.29 -4.56 -6.86
C CYS A 48 -8.89 -6.03 -6.50
N ILE A 49 -9.22 -6.49 -5.28
CA ILE A 49 -8.95 -7.85 -4.81
C ILE A 49 -10.26 -8.62 -4.63
N ASN A 50 -10.56 -9.49 -5.57
CA ASN A 50 -11.64 -10.47 -5.47
C ASN A 50 -11.08 -11.89 -5.49
N ARG A 51 -11.96 -12.90 -5.40
CA ARG A 51 -11.57 -14.31 -5.36
C ARG A 51 -10.82 -14.73 -6.64
N GLU A 52 -11.35 -14.39 -7.80
CA GLU A 52 -10.77 -14.75 -9.11
C GLU A 52 -9.35 -14.18 -9.26
N ILE A 53 -9.17 -12.90 -8.85
CA ILE A 53 -7.86 -12.26 -8.85
C ILE A 53 -6.87 -13.01 -7.95
N VAL A 54 -7.26 -13.34 -6.71
CA VAL A 54 -6.33 -14.00 -5.79
C VAL A 54 -5.98 -15.42 -6.26
N GLU A 55 -6.93 -16.15 -6.83
CA GLU A 55 -6.68 -17.44 -7.47
C GLU A 55 -5.68 -17.32 -8.63
N GLN A 56 -5.83 -16.30 -9.48
CA GLN A 56 -4.88 -16.01 -10.54
C GLN A 56 -3.49 -15.69 -9.99
N LEU A 57 -3.40 -14.78 -9.02
CA LEU A 57 -2.13 -14.40 -8.41
C LEU A 57 -1.40 -15.62 -7.83
N LYS A 58 -2.11 -16.46 -7.09
CA LYS A 58 -1.55 -17.69 -6.50
C LYS A 58 -1.08 -18.68 -7.57
N LYS A 59 -1.87 -18.87 -8.63
CA LYS A 59 -1.54 -19.75 -9.75
C LYS A 59 -0.21 -19.39 -10.40
N TYR A 60 0.09 -18.11 -10.53
CA TYR A 60 1.30 -17.62 -11.18
C TYR A 60 2.46 -17.31 -10.23
N GLY A 61 2.41 -17.82 -8.99
CA GLY A 61 3.55 -17.74 -8.08
C GLY A 61 3.73 -16.38 -7.41
N VAL A 62 2.66 -15.58 -7.27
CA VAL A 62 2.71 -14.37 -6.44
C VAL A 62 2.87 -14.77 -4.98
N THR A 63 3.92 -14.27 -4.36
CA THR A 63 4.30 -14.57 -2.98
C THR A 63 3.92 -13.46 -2.01
N SER A 64 3.86 -12.20 -2.46
CA SER A 64 3.58 -11.05 -1.60
C SER A 64 2.73 -10.00 -2.34
N VAL A 65 1.73 -9.46 -1.66
CA VAL A 65 0.88 -8.36 -2.15
C VAL A 65 0.86 -7.23 -1.13
N GLU A 66 1.25 -6.05 -1.57
CA GLU A 66 1.16 -4.83 -0.78
C GLU A 66 -0.13 -4.08 -1.13
N LEU A 67 -1.05 -3.97 -0.16
CA LEU A 67 -2.31 -3.25 -0.34
C LEU A 67 -2.16 -1.76 0.00
N GLY A 68 -2.50 -0.91 -0.94
CA GLY A 68 -2.59 0.52 -0.73
C GLY A 68 -3.81 0.89 0.12
N VAL A 69 -3.76 0.58 1.41
CA VAL A 69 -4.83 0.87 2.39
C VAL A 69 -4.97 2.37 2.58
N GLN A 70 -3.86 3.05 2.81
CA GLN A 70 -3.67 4.47 3.04
C GLN A 70 -4.31 4.94 4.36
N SER A 71 -5.63 4.81 4.52
CA SER A 71 -6.38 5.12 5.74
C SER A 71 -7.53 4.13 5.94
N LEU A 72 -8.00 4.02 7.18
CA LEU A 72 -9.22 3.32 7.59
C LEU A 72 -10.24 4.27 8.25
N ASP A 73 -10.11 5.56 7.97
CA ASP A 73 -11.13 6.58 8.28
C ASP A 73 -11.88 6.91 6.98
N GLU A 74 -13.21 6.73 7.00
CA GLU A 74 -14.06 6.93 5.81
C GLU A 74 -14.03 8.36 5.29
N ARG A 75 -13.86 9.37 6.16
CA ARG A 75 -13.76 10.77 5.76
C ARG A 75 -12.49 10.98 4.95
N VAL A 76 -11.36 10.42 5.41
CA VAL A 76 -10.07 10.48 4.73
C VAL A 76 -10.14 9.73 3.40
N LEU A 77 -10.73 8.53 3.37
CA LEU A 77 -10.90 7.75 2.14
C LEU A 77 -11.72 8.54 1.10
N LYS A 78 -12.84 9.16 1.52
CA LYS A 78 -13.67 9.99 0.66
C LYS A 78 -12.92 11.22 0.14
N ALA A 79 -12.19 11.92 1.00
CA ALA A 79 -11.40 13.10 0.64
C ALA A 79 -10.28 12.77 -0.36
N THR A 80 -9.79 11.53 -0.35
CA THR A 80 -8.75 11.02 -1.26
C THR A 80 -9.30 10.22 -2.44
N ALA A 81 -10.59 10.40 -2.77
CA ALA A 81 -11.28 9.73 -3.89
C ALA A 81 -11.24 8.19 -3.85
N ARG A 82 -11.29 7.62 -2.64
CA ARG A 82 -11.40 6.18 -2.40
C ARG A 82 -12.81 5.87 -1.90
N TYR A 83 -13.70 5.60 -2.84
CA TYR A 83 -15.15 5.48 -2.58
C TYR A 83 -15.57 4.02 -2.29
N TYR A 84 -14.80 3.31 -1.49
CA TYR A 84 -15.15 1.97 -1.02
C TYR A 84 -15.23 1.94 0.52
N PRO A 85 -16.09 1.14 1.12
CA PRO A 85 -16.19 1.01 2.57
C PRO A 85 -14.95 0.31 3.15
N VAL A 86 -14.67 0.58 4.41
CA VAL A 86 -13.48 0.05 5.11
C VAL A 86 -13.46 -1.49 5.14
N GLU A 87 -14.63 -2.12 5.18
CA GLU A 87 -14.79 -3.57 5.19
C GLU A 87 -14.16 -4.24 3.96
N VAL A 88 -14.12 -3.55 2.81
CA VAL A 88 -13.45 -4.05 1.60
C VAL A 88 -11.97 -4.28 1.84
N VAL A 89 -11.33 -3.46 2.67
CA VAL A 89 -9.91 -3.63 3.05
C VAL A 89 -9.72 -4.90 3.85
N ALA A 90 -10.55 -5.12 4.89
CA ALA A 90 -10.47 -6.30 5.73
C ALA A 90 -10.72 -7.59 4.93
N GLU A 91 -11.69 -7.56 4.01
CA GLU A 91 -11.97 -8.70 3.14
C GLU A 91 -10.81 -9.02 2.18
N ALA A 92 -10.19 -7.98 1.58
CA ALA A 92 -9.04 -8.16 0.70
C ALA A 92 -7.86 -8.78 1.47
N CYS A 93 -7.56 -8.28 2.67
CA CYS A 93 -6.53 -8.83 3.55
C CYS A 93 -6.81 -10.31 3.88
N LYS A 94 -8.03 -10.61 4.32
CA LYS A 94 -8.45 -11.98 4.63
C LYS A 94 -8.28 -12.92 3.45
N ARG A 95 -8.69 -12.50 2.25
CA ARG A 95 -8.55 -13.30 1.01
C ARG A 95 -7.09 -13.62 0.72
N LEU A 96 -6.20 -12.63 0.73
CA LEU A 96 -4.78 -12.85 0.47
C LEU A 96 -4.17 -13.86 1.46
N LYS A 97 -4.46 -13.72 2.75
CA LYS A 97 -3.98 -14.63 3.79
C LYS A 97 -4.51 -16.05 3.63
N GLN A 98 -5.79 -16.22 3.25
CA GLN A 98 -6.38 -17.53 3.00
C GLN A 98 -5.67 -18.33 1.90
N TYR A 99 -5.07 -17.64 0.93
CA TYR A 99 -4.29 -18.26 -0.14
C TYR A 99 -2.78 -18.35 0.17
N GLY A 100 -2.37 -18.00 1.40
CA GLY A 100 -0.97 -18.04 1.83
C GLY A 100 -0.09 -17.06 1.05
N ILE A 101 -0.63 -15.89 0.72
CA ILE A 101 0.10 -14.77 0.14
C ILE A 101 0.48 -13.82 1.27
N GLU A 102 1.76 -13.46 1.35
CA GLU A 102 2.27 -12.48 2.32
C GLU A 102 1.54 -11.14 2.15
N LEU A 103 1.01 -10.62 3.24
CA LEU A 103 0.23 -9.39 3.28
C LEU A 103 1.10 -8.20 3.66
N GLY A 104 1.34 -7.30 2.72
CA GLY A 104 1.86 -5.97 3.00
C GLY A 104 0.74 -4.93 3.06
N ILE A 105 0.88 -3.93 3.91
CA ILE A 105 0.01 -2.76 3.94
C ILE A 105 0.81 -1.48 3.72
N GLN A 106 0.23 -0.55 2.99
CA GLN A 106 0.77 0.81 2.84
C GLN A 106 -0.18 1.78 3.53
N LEU A 107 0.34 2.54 4.48
CA LEU A 107 -0.38 3.58 5.22
C LEU A 107 0.17 4.95 4.83
N MET A 108 -0.72 5.93 4.70
CA MET A 108 -0.33 7.33 4.51
C MET A 108 -0.78 8.14 5.72
N ILE A 109 0.08 9.06 6.17
CA ILE A 109 -0.21 9.97 7.27
C ILE A 109 -0.31 11.41 6.76
N GLY A 110 -1.21 12.18 7.37
CA GLY A 110 -1.42 13.57 6.99
C GLY A 110 -2.15 13.75 5.66
N LEU A 111 -2.98 12.79 5.24
CA LEU A 111 -3.89 12.94 4.10
C LEU A 111 -4.94 14.03 4.37
N PRO A 112 -5.61 14.59 3.34
CA PRO A 112 -6.77 15.47 3.55
C PRO A 112 -7.77 14.86 4.53
N GLU A 113 -8.29 15.66 5.46
CA GLU A 113 -9.18 15.26 6.57
C GLU A 113 -8.54 14.37 7.64
N ALA A 114 -7.27 13.98 7.49
CA ALA A 114 -6.59 13.16 8.50
C ALA A 114 -6.13 13.99 9.70
N THR A 115 -6.32 13.43 10.88
CA THR A 115 -5.80 13.95 12.15
C THR A 115 -4.75 13.00 12.71
N LEU A 116 -3.97 13.43 13.71
CA LEU A 116 -3.06 12.54 14.43
C LEU A 116 -3.80 11.31 15.00
N GLU A 117 -5.02 11.52 15.50
CA GLU A 117 -5.83 10.45 16.05
C GLU A 117 -6.32 9.48 14.98
N SER A 118 -6.83 9.98 13.83
CA SER A 118 -7.30 9.12 12.74
C SER A 118 -6.16 8.33 12.09
N ASP A 119 -4.96 8.92 11.98
CA ASP A 119 -3.78 8.23 11.48
C ASP A 119 -3.38 7.08 12.44
N TYR A 120 -3.38 7.34 13.75
CA TYR A 120 -3.06 6.34 14.77
C TYR A 120 -4.11 5.23 14.84
N LEU A 121 -5.41 5.58 14.83
CA LEU A 121 -6.52 4.62 14.81
C LEU A 121 -6.50 3.76 13.53
N THR A 122 -6.10 4.33 12.39
CA THR A 122 -5.88 3.57 11.15
C THR A 122 -4.83 2.48 11.36
N ALA A 123 -3.69 2.81 11.94
CA ALA A 123 -2.63 1.83 12.21
C ALA A 123 -3.09 0.77 13.22
N LEU A 124 -3.82 1.16 14.27
CA LEU A 124 -4.36 0.25 15.27
C LEU A 124 -5.35 -0.76 14.66
N LYS A 125 -6.30 -0.29 13.84
CA LYS A 125 -7.25 -1.15 13.11
C LYS A 125 -6.54 -2.05 12.09
N ALA A 126 -5.47 -1.56 11.45
CA ALA A 126 -4.70 -2.33 10.50
C ALA A 126 -4.01 -3.56 11.14
N LEU A 127 -3.66 -3.51 12.43
CA LEU A 127 -3.13 -4.66 13.18
C LEU A 127 -4.13 -5.81 13.28
N GLU A 128 -5.43 -5.53 13.30
CA GLU A 128 -6.48 -6.58 13.34
C GLU A 128 -6.46 -7.45 12.07
N MET A 129 -5.94 -6.91 10.96
CA MET A 129 -5.77 -7.62 9.68
C MET A 129 -4.51 -8.49 9.67
N GLN A 130 -3.67 -8.40 10.70
CA GLN A 130 -2.43 -9.15 10.88
C GLN A 130 -1.50 -9.06 9.66
N PRO A 131 -1.08 -7.87 9.24
CA PRO A 131 -0.13 -7.73 8.14
C PRO A 131 1.24 -8.29 8.52
N ASP A 132 1.95 -8.82 7.53
CA ASP A 132 3.32 -9.33 7.71
C ASP A 132 4.33 -8.18 7.63
N VAL A 133 4.09 -7.23 6.71
CA VAL A 133 4.94 -6.07 6.50
C VAL A 133 4.12 -4.79 6.32
N ALA A 134 4.74 -3.64 6.61
CA ALA A 134 4.10 -2.34 6.41
C ALA A 134 5.05 -1.31 5.76
N ARG A 135 4.45 -0.32 5.11
CA ARG A 135 5.10 0.93 4.70
C ARG A 135 4.32 2.11 5.25
N ILE A 136 5.03 3.15 5.66
CA ILE A 136 4.45 4.39 6.16
C ILE A 136 4.91 5.53 5.26
N TYR A 137 3.97 6.24 4.65
CA TYR A 137 4.24 7.35 3.75
C TYR A 137 3.67 8.66 4.32
N PRO A 138 4.51 9.55 4.86
CA PRO A 138 4.10 10.93 5.06
C PRO A 138 3.64 11.54 3.74
N THR A 139 2.51 12.24 3.78
CA THR A 139 1.92 12.84 2.58
C THR A 139 2.75 14.04 2.15
N LEU A 140 3.18 14.05 0.89
CA LEU A 140 3.86 15.17 0.25
C LEU A 140 2.94 15.82 -0.78
N VAL A 141 3.00 17.15 -0.88
CA VAL A 141 2.33 17.90 -1.95
C VAL A 141 3.24 17.86 -3.16
N ILE A 142 2.81 17.18 -4.21
CA ILE A 142 3.55 17.03 -5.46
C ILE A 142 2.91 17.92 -6.53
N LYS A 143 3.74 18.59 -7.34
CA LYS A 143 3.29 19.47 -8.44
C LYS A 143 2.37 18.77 -9.42
N ASN A 144 1.46 19.51 -9.99
CA ASN A 144 0.48 19.05 -10.97
C ASN A 144 -0.49 17.97 -10.44
N THR A 145 -0.75 17.98 -9.12
CA THR A 145 -1.72 17.07 -8.48
C THR A 145 -2.91 17.83 -7.91
N LYS A 146 -4.03 17.12 -7.73
CA LYS A 146 -5.19 17.68 -7.03
C LYS A 146 -4.85 18.14 -5.60
N LEU A 147 -3.89 17.49 -4.95
CA LEU A 147 -3.45 17.88 -3.61
C LEU A 147 -2.73 19.23 -3.61
N GLU A 148 -1.94 19.51 -4.64
CA GLU A 148 -1.35 20.84 -4.82
C GLU A 148 -2.43 21.91 -5.01
N ASP A 149 -3.47 21.65 -5.84
CA ASP A 149 -4.58 22.58 -6.01
C ASP A 149 -5.27 22.90 -4.68
N MET A 150 -5.49 21.88 -3.84
CA MET A 150 -6.08 22.05 -2.50
C MET A 150 -5.15 22.84 -1.58
N PHE A 151 -3.84 22.59 -1.63
CA PHE A 151 -2.84 23.31 -0.85
C PHE A 151 -2.78 24.78 -1.24
N LEU A 152 -2.72 25.10 -2.54
CA LEU A 152 -2.68 26.46 -3.05
C LEU A 152 -3.96 27.26 -2.74
N LYS A 153 -5.10 26.59 -2.64
CA LYS A 153 -6.40 27.20 -2.25
C LYS A 153 -6.57 27.32 -0.73
N GLY A 154 -5.65 26.81 0.08
CA GLY A 154 -5.79 26.78 1.54
C GLY A 154 -6.85 25.76 2.05
N GLU A 155 -7.23 24.80 1.20
CA GLU A 155 -8.16 23.69 1.54
C GLU A 155 -7.43 22.48 2.16
N TYR A 156 -6.11 22.46 2.09
CA TYR A 156 -5.24 21.43 2.68
C TYR A 156 -3.98 22.08 3.26
N TYR A 157 -3.53 21.57 4.40
CA TYR A 157 -2.28 21.98 5.04
C TYR A 157 -1.34 20.79 5.14
N ALA A 158 -0.17 20.90 4.50
CA ALA A 158 0.86 19.88 4.60
C ALA A 158 1.40 19.79 6.05
N LEU A 159 1.75 18.59 6.48
CA LEU A 159 2.42 18.42 7.77
C LEU A 159 3.78 19.13 7.76
N SER A 160 4.16 19.75 8.88
CA SER A 160 5.54 20.12 9.10
C SER A 160 6.42 18.87 9.22
N ILE A 161 7.74 19.01 9.09
CA ILE A 161 8.68 17.90 9.26
C ILE A 161 8.53 17.29 10.66
N GLU A 162 8.42 18.13 11.69
CA GLU A 162 8.27 17.72 13.08
C GLU A 162 6.98 16.92 13.29
N GLU A 163 5.86 17.38 12.73
CA GLU A 163 4.58 16.66 12.81
C GLU A 163 4.65 15.33 12.06
N ALA A 164 5.24 15.30 10.87
CA ALA A 164 5.40 14.07 10.09
C ALA A 164 6.28 13.05 10.83
N VAL A 165 7.37 13.49 11.44
CA VAL A 165 8.26 12.65 12.26
C VAL A 165 7.53 12.11 13.48
N GLU A 166 6.80 12.96 14.23
CA GLU A 166 6.08 12.54 15.44
C GLU A 166 4.95 11.54 15.13
N ARG A 167 4.15 11.79 14.08
CA ARG A 167 3.10 10.86 13.67
C ARG A 167 3.70 9.53 13.19
N THR A 168 4.74 9.60 12.36
CA THR A 168 5.45 8.41 11.86
C THR A 168 6.02 7.58 13.01
N ARG A 169 6.70 8.23 13.96
CA ARG A 169 7.29 7.56 15.12
C ARG A 169 6.26 6.77 15.92
N LYS A 170 5.08 7.36 16.17
CA LYS A 170 4.00 6.69 16.91
C LYS A 170 3.48 5.46 16.18
N ILE A 171 3.22 5.58 14.88
CA ILE A 171 2.70 4.48 14.05
C ILE A 171 3.78 3.39 13.87
N TYR A 172 5.03 3.79 13.58
CA TYR A 172 6.16 2.88 13.47
C TYR A 172 6.31 2.03 14.74
N THR A 173 6.37 2.70 15.90
CA THR A 173 6.51 2.02 17.20
C THR A 173 5.33 1.06 17.44
N LEU A 174 4.10 1.48 17.14
CA LEU A 174 2.92 0.64 17.29
C LEU A 174 3.01 -0.64 16.47
N LEU A 175 3.38 -0.52 15.18
CA LEU A 175 3.48 -1.66 14.27
C LEU A 175 4.62 -2.62 14.68
N GLU A 176 5.81 -2.13 14.94
CA GLU A 176 6.98 -2.94 15.33
C GLU A 176 6.75 -3.68 16.66
N LEU A 177 6.17 -3.02 17.68
CA LEU A 177 5.85 -3.66 18.96
C LEU A 177 4.79 -4.77 18.83
N ASN A 178 3.99 -4.75 17.76
CA ASN A 178 3.02 -5.79 17.45
C ASN A 178 3.50 -6.79 16.38
N GLY A 179 4.80 -6.82 16.10
CA GLY A 179 5.42 -7.82 15.23
C GLY A 179 5.26 -7.56 13.73
N VAL A 180 4.80 -6.38 13.32
CA VAL A 180 4.71 -5.98 11.91
C VAL A 180 6.02 -5.31 11.49
N ASN A 181 6.75 -5.91 10.56
CA ASN A 181 8.02 -5.37 10.06
C ASN A 181 7.76 -4.16 9.15
N VAL A 182 8.19 -2.96 9.58
CA VAL A 182 8.09 -1.74 8.77
C VAL A 182 9.26 -1.66 7.80
N ILE A 183 9.03 -2.10 6.57
CA ILE A 183 10.08 -2.22 5.53
C ILE A 183 10.45 -0.90 4.86
N ARG A 184 9.66 0.15 5.06
CA ARG A 184 9.96 1.50 4.54
C ARG A 184 9.16 2.59 5.27
N VAL A 185 9.85 3.72 5.48
CA VAL A 185 9.26 5.00 5.85
C VAL A 185 9.65 6.03 4.79
N GLY A 186 8.67 6.81 4.30
CA GLY A 186 8.86 7.82 3.27
C GLY A 186 9.02 7.28 1.85
N LEU A 187 8.91 8.19 0.88
CA LEU A 187 9.09 7.89 -0.54
C LEU A 187 10.56 7.60 -0.87
N GLN A 188 10.77 6.83 -1.92
CA GLN A 188 12.13 6.67 -2.46
C GLN A 188 12.51 7.98 -3.15
N PRO A 189 13.70 8.55 -2.84
CA PRO A 189 14.14 9.73 -3.54
C PRO A 189 14.32 9.41 -5.03
N SER A 190 13.61 10.17 -5.87
CA SER A 190 13.79 10.20 -7.32
C SER A 190 14.30 11.60 -7.72
N GLU A 191 14.85 11.75 -8.92
CA GLU A 191 15.27 13.06 -9.44
C GLU A 191 14.08 14.01 -9.50
N ASP A 192 12.91 13.54 -9.93
CA ASP A 192 11.68 14.32 -10.02
C ASP A 192 11.19 14.85 -8.66
N LEU A 193 11.46 14.14 -7.55
CA LEU A 193 11.10 14.56 -6.19
C LEU A 193 12.10 15.52 -5.56
N ARG A 194 13.26 15.75 -6.19
CA ARG A 194 14.29 16.68 -5.69
C ARG A 194 14.13 18.08 -6.23
N GLU A 195 13.33 18.26 -7.28
CA GLU A 195 13.06 19.53 -7.94
C GLU A 195 11.76 20.20 -7.45
N ASP A 196 11.01 19.53 -6.58
CA ASP A 196 9.77 20.02 -5.94
C ASP A 196 10.08 20.71 -4.55
#